data_326b84771abb19f6980c74e7c7b3625e
#
_entry.id   326b84771abb19f6980c74e7c7b3625e
#
_cell.length_a   1.000
_cell.length_b   1.000
_cell.length_c   1.000
_cell.angle_alpha   90.00
_cell.angle_beta   90.00
_cell.angle_gamma   90.00
#
_symmetry.space_group_name_H-M   'P 1'
#
loop_
_entity.id
_entity.type
_entity.pdbx_description
1 polymer ?
#
loop_
_entity_poly.entity_id
_entity_poly.type
_entity_poly.pdbx_seq_one_letter_code
_entity_poly.pdbx_strand_id
1 'polypeptide(L)'
;VNLRVILPGGAGLVGQNLVARLKRRGVKEIVVLDKHRANLAVLRRLHPDIVAEYADLAEPGDWSRHFAGADAVVMLQAQIGGPTREPFVRNNLDSTRQVLEAIRLHRVPHTVHISSSVVESVGDDFYTQTKREQEQMVLASGIDCVVLRPTLMFGWFDRKHLGWLSRFMQRVPVFPVPGSGRFVRQPLYAGDFCNVIVACLEARIRGQVYNISGRERVDYIDLIREVRRAVRARCAIVRIPYRLFHALLTIYAWFDRDPPFTAAQLRALTAGDEFEVIDWERIFGVRATSLREAVGETFGDPVYSRVQLDF
;
A
#
# COMPACT_ATOMS: atom_id res chain seq x y z
N VAL A 1 7.55 -8.65 21.71
CA VAL A 1 8.91 -8.24 21.30
C VAL A 1 9.20 -6.87 21.86
N ASN A 2 10.30 -6.73 22.64
CA ASN A 2 10.66 -5.47 23.29
C ASN A 2 11.29 -4.49 22.27
N LEU A 3 10.51 -4.02 21.29
CA LEU A 3 10.94 -3.08 20.27
C LEU A 3 10.17 -1.77 20.39
N ARG A 4 10.87 -0.66 20.14
CA ARG A 4 10.32 0.66 19.85
C ARG A 4 10.44 0.93 18.35
N VAL A 5 9.33 1.03 17.64
CA VAL A 5 9.28 1.17 16.17
C VAL A 5 8.63 2.50 15.78
N ILE A 6 9.29 3.24 14.92
CA ILE A 6 8.81 4.51 14.38
C ILE A 6 8.33 4.30 12.94
N LEU A 7 7.13 4.80 12.63
CA LEU A 7 6.45 4.66 11.34
C LEU A 7 6.19 6.03 10.70
N PRO A 8 7.19 6.67 10.07
CA PRO A 8 6.97 7.88 9.27
C PRO A 8 6.05 7.58 8.07
N GLY A 9 4.96 8.34 7.89
CA GLY A 9 3.93 8.08 6.89
C GLY A 9 2.99 6.92 7.24
N GLY A 10 2.90 6.56 8.53
CA GLY A 10 2.21 5.36 8.97
C GLY A 10 0.69 5.47 9.10
N ALA A 11 0.07 6.61 8.78
CA ALA A 11 -1.40 6.73 8.80
C ALA A 11 -2.07 6.28 7.49
N GLY A 12 -1.28 5.89 6.47
CA GLY A 12 -1.76 5.32 5.22
C GLY A 12 -2.14 3.84 5.32
N LEU A 13 -2.53 3.24 4.17
CA LEU A 13 -3.00 1.86 4.09
C LEU A 13 -2.01 0.87 4.70
N VAL A 14 -0.75 0.90 4.27
CA VAL A 14 0.26 -0.06 4.74
C VAL A 14 0.53 0.15 6.23
N GLY A 15 0.69 1.39 6.67
CA GLY A 15 1.01 1.70 8.07
C GLY A 15 -0.09 1.25 9.03
N GLN A 16 -1.36 1.48 8.73
CA GLN A 16 -2.48 1.04 9.57
C GLN A 16 -2.61 -0.50 9.60
N ASN A 17 -2.39 -1.18 8.47
CA ASN A 17 -2.27 -2.64 8.43
C ASN A 17 -1.09 -3.14 9.28
N LEU A 18 0.05 -2.45 9.22
CA LEU A 18 1.26 -2.81 9.96
C LEU A 18 1.08 -2.62 11.46
N VAL A 19 0.49 -1.51 11.91
CA VAL A 19 0.20 -1.26 13.34
C VAL A 19 -0.58 -2.42 13.95
N ALA A 20 -1.66 -2.88 13.30
CA ALA A 20 -2.46 -3.99 13.80
C ALA A 20 -1.63 -5.28 13.96
N ARG A 21 -0.68 -5.53 13.06
CA ARG A 21 0.19 -6.72 13.09
C ARG A 21 1.32 -6.60 14.09
N LEU A 22 1.97 -5.44 14.19
CA LEU A 22 2.98 -5.18 15.23
C LEU A 22 2.40 -5.36 16.64
N LYS A 23 1.17 -4.89 16.87
CA LYS A 23 0.47 -5.13 18.14
C LYS A 23 0.21 -6.61 18.41
N ARG A 24 -0.26 -7.37 17.40
CA ARG A 24 -0.43 -8.83 17.52
C ARG A 24 0.88 -9.57 17.84
N ARG A 25 2.01 -9.03 17.40
CA ARG A 25 3.37 -9.52 17.72
C ARG A 25 3.89 -9.05 19.10
N GLY A 26 3.14 -8.24 19.81
CA GLY A 26 3.52 -7.72 21.11
C GLY A 26 4.67 -6.72 21.06
N VAL A 27 4.76 -5.92 20.00
CA VAL A 27 5.73 -4.79 19.92
C VAL A 27 5.36 -3.78 21.00
N LYS A 28 6.37 -3.41 21.82
CA LYS A 28 6.17 -2.65 23.06
C LYS A 28 5.71 -1.22 22.80
N GLU A 29 6.30 -0.57 21.82
CA GLU A 29 6.01 0.84 21.55
C GLU A 29 5.99 1.10 20.04
N ILE A 30 4.92 1.69 19.57
CA ILE A 30 4.70 2.06 18.18
C ILE A 30 4.42 3.55 18.12
N VAL A 31 5.21 4.27 17.33
CA VAL A 31 5.05 5.71 17.10
C VAL A 31 4.76 5.93 15.62
N VAL A 32 3.62 6.51 15.31
CA VAL A 32 3.21 6.90 13.96
C VAL A 32 3.33 8.40 13.79
N LEU A 33 4.05 8.84 12.78
CA LEU A 33 4.23 10.25 12.43
C LEU A 33 3.67 10.48 11.03
N ASP A 34 2.65 11.33 10.91
CA ASP A 34 1.99 11.60 9.64
C ASP A 34 1.36 12.99 9.63
N LYS A 35 1.21 13.58 8.46
CA LYS A 35 0.51 14.85 8.30
C LYS A 35 -0.99 14.72 8.04
N HIS A 36 -1.48 13.51 7.75
CA HIS A 36 -2.87 13.27 7.41
C HIS A 36 -3.76 13.17 8.66
N ARG A 37 -4.30 14.32 9.10
CA ARG A 37 -5.05 14.45 10.37
C ARG A 37 -6.24 13.49 10.47
N ALA A 38 -7.02 13.32 9.39
CA ALA A 38 -8.18 12.43 9.40
C ALA A 38 -7.78 10.96 9.63
N ASN A 39 -6.73 10.49 8.93
CA ASN A 39 -6.24 9.13 9.08
C ASN A 39 -5.58 8.89 10.45
N LEU A 40 -4.89 9.90 11.00
CA LEU A 40 -4.37 9.83 12.38
C LEU A 40 -5.51 9.72 13.40
N ALA A 41 -6.63 10.42 13.19
CA ALA A 41 -7.80 10.30 14.07
C ALA A 41 -8.41 8.89 14.00
N VAL A 42 -8.47 8.29 12.82
CA VAL A 42 -8.87 6.88 12.65
C VAL A 42 -7.92 5.97 13.42
N LEU A 43 -6.62 6.15 13.25
CA LEU A 43 -5.60 5.32 13.90
C LEU A 43 -5.69 5.40 15.43
N ARG A 44 -5.81 6.61 16.01
CA ARG A 44 -5.98 6.82 17.46
C ARG A 44 -7.23 6.16 18.00
N ARG A 45 -8.32 6.18 17.24
CA ARG A 45 -9.57 5.52 17.63
C ARG A 45 -9.44 4.00 17.65
N LEU A 46 -8.74 3.42 16.66
CA LEU A 46 -8.55 1.97 16.54
C LEU A 46 -7.49 1.45 17.51
N HIS A 47 -6.49 2.26 17.81
CA HIS A 47 -5.31 1.90 18.59
C HIS A 47 -4.96 3.04 19.58
N PRO A 48 -5.73 3.23 20.66
CA PRO A 48 -5.52 4.33 21.61
C PRO A 48 -4.24 4.18 22.46
N ASP A 49 -3.62 3.03 22.43
CA ASP A 49 -2.42 2.66 23.17
C ASP A 49 -1.10 2.93 22.41
N ILE A 50 -1.16 3.47 21.19
CA ILE A 50 0.03 3.86 20.44
C ILE A 50 0.20 5.38 20.42
N VAL A 51 1.40 5.85 20.12
CA VAL A 51 1.65 7.27 19.84
C VAL A 51 1.37 7.52 18.36
N ALA A 52 0.41 8.40 18.06
CA ALA A 52 0.11 8.83 16.70
C ALA A 52 0.10 10.36 16.68
N GLU A 53 1.13 10.96 16.10
CA GLU A 53 1.38 12.41 16.16
C GLU A 53 1.34 13.04 14.76
N TYR A 54 0.80 14.25 14.69
CA TYR A 54 0.86 15.05 13.47
C TYR A 54 2.29 15.54 13.22
N ALA A 55 2.83 15.23 12.05
CA ALA A 55 4.15 15.69 11.63
C ALA A 55 4.16 15.93 10.12
N ASP A 56 4.55 17.12 9.67
CA ASP A 56 4.97 17.30 8.29
C ASP A 56 6.45 16.94 8.18
N LEU A 57 6.70 15.74 7.69
CA LEU A 57 8.04 15.16 7.60
C LEU A 57 8.93 15.85 6.55
N ALA A 58 8.38 16.73 5.71
CA ALA A 58 9.16 17.50 4.75
C ALA A 58 9.87 18.72 5.37
N GLU A 59 9.54 19.06 6.61
CA GLU A 59 10.11 20.17 7.35
C GLU A 59 10.80 19.67 8.63
N PRO A 60 11.89 20.32 9.04
CA PRO A 60 12.47 20.10 10.36
C PRO A 60 11.41 20.35 11.45
N GLY A 61 11.42 19.55 12.50
CA GLY A 61 10.45 19.72 13.58
C GLY A 61 10.74 18.85 14.79
N ASP A 62 10.02 19.13 15.89
CA ASP A 62 10.16 18.39 17.14
C ASP A 62 9.79 16.91 17.02
N TRP A 63 9.14 16.50 15.93
CA TRP A 63 8.83 15.11 15.67
C TRP A 63 10.07 14.21 15.63
N SER A 64 11.25 14.76 15.30
CA SER A 64 12.52 14.02 15.28
C SER A 64 12.91 13.44 16.64
N ARG A 65 12.46 14.03 17.77
CA ARG A 65 12.68 13.52 19.13
C ARG A 65 12.20 12.07 19.32
N HIS A 66 11.16 11.66 18.58
CA HIS A 66 10.63 10.30 18.67
C HIS A 66 11.61 9.23 18.21
N PHE A 67 12.61 9.58 17.43
CA PHE A 67 13.64 8.65 16.97
C PHE A 67 14.64 8.30 18.07
N ALA A 68 14.70 9.10 19.15
CA ALA A 68 15.56 8.80 20.28
C ALA A 68 15.16 7.49 20.97
N GLY A 69 16.11 6.55 21.07
CA GLY A 69 15.88 5.23 21.65
C GLY A 69 15.02 4.30 20.79
N ALA A 70 14.77 4.63 19.51
CA ALA A 70 14.10 3.73 18.60
C ALA A 70 15.00 2.55 18.21
N ASP A 71 14.42 1.34 18.19
CA ASP A 71 15.10 0.13 17.72
C ASP A 71 15.04 0.00 16.20
N ALA A 72 13.99 0.53 15.58
CA ALA A 72 13.81 0.49 14.13
C ALA A 72 12.89 1.61 13.59
N VAL A 73 13.07 1.92 12.32
CA VAL A 73 12.20 2.81 11.54
C VAL A 73 11.66 2.05 10.33
N VAL A 74 10.36 2.15 10.07
CA VAL A 74 9.76 1.71 8.80
C VAL A 74 9.29 2.94 8.03
N MET A 75 10.01 3.30 6.97
CA MET A 75 9.75 4.47 6.15
C MET A 75 8.60 4.18 5.17
N LEU A 76 7.43 4.75 5.44
CA LEU A 76 6.17 4.51 4.70
C LEU A 76 5.69 5.76 3.95
N GLN A 77 6.32 6.92 4.15
CA GLN A 77 5.89 8.19 3.55
C GLN A 77 5.99 8.14 2.03
N ALA A 78 4.89 8.43 1.36
CA ALA A 78 4.82 8.53 -0.09
C ALA A 78 3.63 9.37 -0.57
N GLN A 79 3.88 10.23 -1.53
CA GLN A 79 2.85 10.83 -2.38
C GLN A 79 2.62 9.91 -3.58
N ILE A 80 1.39 9.42 -3.76
CA ILE A 80 1.07 8.44 -4.81
C ILE A 80 0.21 9.01 -5.94
N GLY A 81 -0.27 10.25 -5.81
CA GLY A 81 -1.11 10.92 -6.81
C GLY A 81 -1.07 12.43 -6.65
N GLY A 82 -1.33 13.12 -7.74
CA GLY A 82 -1.39 14.57 -7.78
C GLY A 82 -1.18 15.11 -9.20
N PRO A 83 -1.69 16.31 -9.53
CA PRO A 83 -1.60 16.89 -10.86
C PRO A 83 -0.25 17.56 -11.14
N THR A 84 0.53 17.92 -10.12
CA THR A 84 1.81 18.63 -10.24
C THR A 84 2.94 17.87 -9.55
N ARG A 85 4.19 18.18 -9.95
CA ARG A 85 5.39 17.51 -9.43
C ARG A 85 5.72 17.89 -7.98
N GLU A 86 5.39 19.09 -7.56
CA GLU A 86 5.79 19.66 -6.27
C GLU A 86 5.40 18.80 -5.06
N PRO A 87 4.14 18.32 -4.89
CA PRO A 87 3.78 17.46 -3.77
C PRO A 87 4.58 16.15 -3.74
N PHE A 88 4.97 15.61 -4.90
CA PHE A 88 5.79 14.41 -4.96
C PHE A 88 7.22 14.68 -4.48
N VAL A 89 7.84 15.77 -4.91
CA VAL A 89 9.17 16.17 -4.42
C VAL A 89 9.13 16.35 -2.90
N ARG A 90 8.19 17.16 -2.41
CA ARG A 90 8.06 17.46 -0.99
C ARG A 90 7.84 16.20 -0.15
N ASN A 91 6.89 15.36 -0.55
CA ASN A 91 6.47 14.23 0.28
C ASN A 91 7.30 12.96 0.07
N ASN A 92 8.01 12.80 -1.06
CA ASN A 92 8.86 11.65 -1.30
C ASN A 92 10.34 11.98 -1.05
N LEU A 93 10.84 13.15 -1.48
CA LEU A 93 12.27 13.45 -1.41
C LEU A 93 12.63 14.27 -0.17
N ASP A 94 11.97 15.42 0.06
CA ASP A 94 12.31 16.28 1.19
C ASP A 94 12.00 15.57 2.51
N SER A 95 10.84 14.91 2.61
CA SER A 95 10.50 14.10 3.79
C SER A 95 11.52 12.99 4.03
N THR A 96 11.98 12.32 2.98
CA THR A 96 13.01 11.27 3.12
C THR A 96 14.31 11.84 3.62
N ARG A 97 14.75 12.99 3.13
CA ARG A 97 15.96 13.67 3.60
C ARG A 97 15.90 13.94 5.11
N GLN A 98 14.80 14.53 5.57
CA GLN A 98 14.59 14.84 6.99
C GLN A 98 14.53 13.58 7.86
N VAL A 99 13.83 12.53 7.40
CA VAL A 99 13.77 11.24 8.13
C VAL A 99 15.15 10.59 8.21
N LEU A 100 15.94 10.59 7.14
CA LEU A 100 17.31 10.07 7.15
C LEU A 100 18.23 10.84 8.11
N GLU A 101 18.06 12.16 8.19
CA GLU A 101 18.79 12.99 9.16
C GLU A 101 18.41 12.62 10.60
N ALA A 102 17.12 12.43 10.90
CA ALA A 102 16.65 11.98 12.21
C ALA A 102 17.20 10.59 12.58
N ILE A 103 17.21 9.63 11.64
CA ILE A 103 17.79 8.29 11.83
C ILE A 103 19.28 8.39 12.21
N ARG A 104 20.05 9.22 11.49
CA ARG A 104 21.49 9.43 11.79
C ARG A 104 21.71 10.11 13.13
N LEU A 105 20.98 11.21 13.39
CA LEU A 105 21.10 12.00 14.61
C LEU A 105 20.88 11.12 15.85
N HIS A 106 19.84 10.29 15.81
CA HIS A 106 19.46 9.42 16.93
C HIS A 106 20.07 8.02 16.86
N ARG A 107 20.92 7.74 15.86
CA ARG A 107 21.62 6.47 15.65
C ARG A 107 20.69 5.26 15.68
N VAL A 108 19.56 5.36 14.99
CA VAL A 108 18.61 4.23 14.90
C VAL A 108 19.27 3.06 14.18
N PRO A 109 19.30 1.87 14.81
CA PRO A 109 20.18 0.77 14.35
C PRO A 109 19.62 -0.01 13.15
N HIS A 110 18.34 0.16 12.78
CA HIS A 110 17.72 -0.60 11.70
C HIS A 110 16.63 0.19 10.98
N THR A 111 16.59 0.07 9.65
CA THR A 111 15.58 0.74 8.83
C THR A 111 15.00 -0.23 7.79
N VAL A 112 13.67 -0.20 7.65
CA VAL A 112 12.95 -0.84 6.54
C VAL A 112 12.40 0.28 5.65
N HIS A 113 12.87 0.39 4.43
CA HIS A 113 12.36 1.37 3.47
C HIS A 113 11.33 0.74 2.54
N ILE A 114 10.14 1.33 2.47
CA ILE A 114 9.10 0.89 1.56
C ILE A 114 9.20 1.70 0.27
N SER A 115 9.78 1.07 -0.74
CA SER A 115 9.86 1.57 -2.10
C SER A 115 8.59 1.18 -2.91
N SER A 116 8.73 0.87 -4.18
CA SER A 116 7.65 0.40 -5.05
C SER A 116 8.22 -0.34 -6.25
N SER A 117 7.51 -1.32 -6.79
CA SER A 117 7.87 -1.99 -8.04
C SER A 117 7.95 -1.03 -9.24
N VAL A 118 7.33 0.15 -9.16
CA VAL A 118 7.38 1.16 -10.23
C VAL A 118 8.79 1.68 -10.52
N VAL A 119 9.72 1.55 -9.56
CA VAL A 119 11.12 2.00 -9.77
C VAL A 119 11.82 1.23 -10.90
N GLU A 120 11.37 0.02 -11.21
CA GLU A 120 11.86 -0.82 -12.30
C GLU A 120 11.04 -0.69 -13.59
N SER A 121 9.91 0.02 -13.54
CA SER A 121 9.04 0.19 -14.72
C SER A 121 9.63 1.19 -15.72
N VAL A 122 9.11 1.18 -16.94
CA VAL A 122 9.43 2.20 -17.96
C VAL A 122 8.62 3.51 -17.78
N GLY A 123 7.77 3.57 -16.75
CA GLY A 123 6.94 4.74 -16.46
C GLY A 123 7.79 5.98 -16.17
N ASP A 124 7.30 7.15 -16.60
CA ASP A 124 7.96 8.44 -16.44
C ASP A 124 7.04 9.50 -15.82
N ASP A 125 6.07 9.06 -15.02
CA ASP A 125 5.22 9.94 -14.23
C ASP A 125 5.95 10.43 -12.96
N PHE A 126 5.42 11.47 -12.33
CA PHE A 126 6.03 12.09 -11.16
C PHE A 126 6.21 11.14 -9.99
N TYR A 127 5.31 10.17 -9.83
CA TYR A 127 5.42 9.15 -8.80
C TYR A 127 6.62 8.25 -9.06
N THR A 128 6.71 7.70 -10.26
CA THR A 128 7.79 6.79 -10.66
C THR A 128 9.16 7.47 -10.56
N GLN A 129 9.29 8.70 -11.09
CA GLN A 129 10.52 9.49 -11.00
C GLN A 129 10.96 9.70 -9.54
N THR A 130 10.06 10.22 -8.71
CA THR A 130 10.41 10.54 -7.33
C THR A 130 10.61 9.30 -6.45
N LYS A 131 9.97 8.17 -6.75
CA LYS A 131 10.25 6.90 -6.05
C LYS A 131 11.63 6.34 -6.40
N ARG A 132 12.09 6.49 -7.65
CA ARG A 132 13.47 6.13 -8.01
C ARG A 132 14.49 7.01 -7.27
N GLU A 133 14.30 8.33 -7.31
CA GLU A 133 15.18 9.27 -6.61
C GLU A 133 15.18 9.00 -5.10
N GLN A 134 14.02 8.73 -4.50
CA GLN A 134 13.87 8.39 -3.10
C GLN A 134 14.66 7.14 -2.71
N GLU A 135 14.51 6.06 -3.48
CA GLU A 135 15.22 4.80 -3.22
C GLU A 135 16.73 4.98 -3.35
N GLN A 136 17.19 5.68 -4.39
CA GLN A 136 18.60 6.00 -4.56
C GLN A 136 19.17 6.80 -3.37
N MET A 137 18.41 7.78 -2.87
CA MET A 137 18.78 8.56 -1.70
C MET A 137 18.93 7.69 -0.45
N VAL A 138 18.02 6.74 -0.24
CA VAL A 138 18.08 5.80 0.89
C VAL A 138 19.28 4.88 0.75
N LEU A 139 19.51 4.27 -0.41
CA LEU A 139 20.64 3.36 -0.66
C LEU A 139 21.99 4.07 -0.53
N ALA A 140 22.09 5.32 -1.00
CA ALA A 140 23.31 6.12 -0.87
C ALA A 140 23.53 6.70 0.53
N SER A 141 22.56 6.57 1.43
CA SER A 141 22.60 7.22 2.75
C SER A 141 23.61 6.62 3.72
N GLY A 142 24.07 5.38 3.50
CA GLY A 142 24.97 4.66 4.39
C GLY A 142 24.31 4.16 5.69
N ILE A 143 22.99 4.25 5.83
CA ILE A 143 22.25 3.67 6.95
C ILE A 143 22.05 2.15 6.77
N ASP A 144 21.97 1.42 7.90
CA ASP A 144 21.60 -0.01 7.86
C ASP A 144 20.12 -0.16 7.47
N CYS A 145 19.86 -0.54 6.22
CA CYS A 145 18.50 -0.66 5.71
C CYS A 145 18.27 -1.92 4.87
N VAL A 146 17.01 -2.34 4.82
CA VAL A 146 16.44 -3.21 3.78
C VAL A 146 15.41 -2.42 2.99
N VAL A 147 15.38 -2.63 1.67
CA VAL A 147 14.42 -1.99 0.77
C VAL A 147 13.42 -3.03 0.28
N LEU A 148 12.15 -2.76 0.44
CA LEU A 148 11.06 -3.59 -0.05
C LEU A 148 10.30 -2.84 -1.15
N ARG A 149 10.15 -3.46 -2.32
CA ARG A 149 9.43 -2.94 -3.49
C ARG A 149 8.13 -3.71 -3.69
N PRO A 150 7.04 -3.31 -3.03
CA PRO A 150 5.77 -3.96 -3.23
C PRO A 150 5.15 -3.64 -4.59
N THR A 151 4.39 -4.59 -5.13
CA THR A 151 3.46 -4.36 -6.22
C THR A 151 2.14 -3.78 -5.70
N LEU A 152 1.13 -3.61 -6.57
CA LEU A 152 -0.16 -3.09 -6.19
C LEU A 152 -0.81 -3.96 -5.10
N MET A 153 -1.16 -3.32 -3.98
CA MET A 153 -1.69 -4.00 -2.80
C MET A 153 -3.19 -3.79 -2.62
N PHE A 154 -3.82 -4.79 -2.01
CA PHE A 154 -5.16 -4.70 -1.43
C PHE A 154 -5.15 -5.18 0.02
N GLY A 155 -6.13 -4.79 0.80
CA GLY A 155 -6.23 -5.18 2.21
C GLY A 155 -7.19 -4.29 2.97
N TRP A 156 -7.15 -4.33 4.30
CA TRP A 156 -7.89 -3.39 5.12
C TRP A 156 -7.59 -1.96 4.70
N PHE A 157 -8.58 -1.10 4.80
CA PHE A 157 -8.48 0.32 4.46
C PHE A 157 -8.30 0.63 2.97
N ASP A 158 -8.34 -0.37 2.07
CA ASP A 158 -8.27 -0.14 0.64
C ASP A 158 -9.48 0.65 0.15
N ARG A 159 -9.23 1.91 -0.22
CA ARG A 159 -10.26 2.81 -0.75
C ARG A 159 -10.39 2.72 -2.27
N LYS A 160 -9.27 2.51 -2.96
CA LYS A 160 -9.17 2.75 -4.42
C LYS A 160 -9.40 1.50 -5.26
N HIS A 161 -8.79 0.40 -4.91
CA HIS A 161 -8.76 -0.81 -5.75
C HIS A 161 -9.93 -1.76 -5.45
N LEU A 162 -9.68 -2.87 -4.78
CA LEU A 162 -10.74 -3.82 -4.45
C LEU A 162 -11.79 -3.23 -3.50
N GLY A 163 -11.39 -2.28 -2.67
CA GLY A 163 -12.33 -1.57 -1.80
C GLY A 163 -13.34 -0.74 -2.59
N TRP A 164 -12.93 -0.04 -3.65
CA TRP A 164 -13.85 0.65 -4.55
C TRP A 164 -14.76 -0.35 -5.28
N LEU A 165 -14.19 -1.41 -5.85
CA LEU A 165 -14.92 -2.46 -6.54
C LEU A 165 -16.00 -3.09 -5.65
N SER A 166 -15.65 -3.39 -4.40
CA SER A 166 -16.57 -3.99 -3.42
C SER A 166 -17.79 -3.10 -3.16
N ARG A 167 -17.57 -1.80 -2.95
CA ARG A 167 -18.66 -0.83 -2.72
C ARG A 167 -19.49 -0.62 -3.97
N PHE A 168 -18.88 -0.59 -5.15
CA PHE A 168 -19.60 -0.49 -6.41
C PHE A 168 -20.50 -1.70 -6.62
N MET A 169 -20.00 -2.93 -6.43
CA MET A 169 -20.79 -4.16 -6.55
C MET A 169 -22.00 -4.23 -5.61
N GLN A 170 -21.92 -3.61 -4.44
CA GLN A 170 -23.04 -3.57 -3.50
C GLN A 170 -24.15 -2.59 -3.90
N ARG A 171 -23.87 -1.65 -4.82
CA ARG A 171 -24.79 -0.58 -5.21
C ARG A 171 -25.46 -0.81 -6.56
N VAL A 172 -24.89 -1.69 -7.40
CA VAL A 172 -25.38 -1.89 -8.76
C VAL A 172 -26.00 -3.28 -8.93
N PRO A 173 -27.05 -3.44 -9.75
CA PRO A 173 -27.62 -4.75 -10.05
C PRO A 173 -26.74 -5.57 -11.01
N VAL A 174 -25.91 -4.90 -11.81
CA VAL A 174 -25.04 -5.52 -12.82
C VAL A 174 -23.63 -4.95 -12.68
N PHE A 175 -22.65 -5.84 -12.61
CA PHE A 175 -21.24 -5.50 -12.64
C PHE A 175 -20.63 -5.90 -13.99
N PRO A 176 -20.20 -4.92 -14.81
CA PRO A 176 -19.66 -5.19 -16.14
C PRO A 176 -18.21 -5.65 -16.07
N VAL A 177 -17.87 -6.71 -16.80
CA VAL A 177 -16.49 -7.20 -16.96
C VAL A 177 -16.11 -7.09 -18.44
N PRO A 178 -14.99 -6.42 -18.78
CA PRO A 178 -14.58 -6.24 -20.16
C PRO A 178 -14.11 -7.56 -20.78
N GLY A 179 -14.57 -7.85 -22.00
CA GLY A 179 -14.19 -9.03 -22.78
C GLY A 179 -14.49 -10.33 -22.07
N SER A 180 -13.53 -11.24 -22.07
CA SER A 180 -13.63 -12.53 -21.35
C SER A 180 -13.44 -12.39 -19.85
N GLY A 181 -12.81 -11.30 -19.39
CA GLY A 181 -12.32 -11.13 -18.03
C GLY A 181 -11.10 -11.97 -17.69
N ARG A 182 -10.50 -12.65 -18.67
CA ARG A 182 -9.29 -13.46 -18.50
C ARG A 182 -8.05 -12.61 -18.75
N PHE A 183 -7.83 -11.68 -17.83
CA PHE A 183 -6.62 -10.88 -17.76
C PHE A 183 -5.92 -11.24 -16.47
N VAL A 184 -4.65 -11.61 -16.55
CA VAL A 184 -3.88 -12.02 -15.36
C VAL A 184 -3.75 -10.84 -14.41
N ARG A 185 -4.07 -11.07 -13.16
CA ARG A 185 -3.84 -10.15 -12.04
C ARG A 185 -3.02 -10.86 -10.99
N GLN A 186 -2.11 -10.12 -10.37
CA GLN A 186 -1.22 -10.65 -9.33
C GLN A 186 -1.28 -9.74 -8.10
N PRO A 187 -2.44 -9.73 -7.40
CA PRO A 187 -2.67 -8.82 -6.30
C PRO A 187 -1.82 -9.22 -5.08
N LEU A 188 -1.10 -8.26 -4.51
CA LEU A 188 -0.37 -8.45 -3.26
C LEU A 188 -1.30 -8.13 -2.07
N TYR A 189 -1.44 -9.10 -1.15
CA TYR A 189 -2.18 -8.85 0.07
C TYR A 189 -1.35 -8.01 1.06
N ALA A 190 -1.89 -6.87 1.49
CA ALA A 190 -1.22 -5.97 2.43
C ALA A 190 -0.88 -6.64 3.77
N GLY A 191 -1.66 -7.65 4.16
CA GLY A 191 -1.38 -8.46 5.33
C GLY A 191 -0.08 -9.23 5.23
N ASP A 192 0.14 -9.91 4.13
CA ASP A 192 1.38 -10.66 3.90
C ASP A 192 2.57 -9.71 3.79
N PHE A 193 2.39 -8.59 3.08
CA PHE A 193 3.43 -7.58 2.99
C PHE A 193 3.83 -7.01 4.36
N CYS A 194 2.86 -6.73 5.22
CA CYS A 194 3.14 -6.32 6.59
C CYS A 194 3.82 -7.41 7.42
N ASN A 195 3.49 -8.69 7.21
CA ASN A 195 4.20 -9.80 7.85
C ASN A 195 5.66 -9.90 7.37
N VAL A 196 5.94 -9.62 6.10
CA VAL A 196 7.31 -9.49 5.57
C VAL A 196 8.04 -8.35 6.27
N ILE A 197 7.42 -7.17 6.44
CA ILE A 197 8.02 -6.06 7.19
C ILE A 197 8.36 -6.49 8.62
N VAL A 198 7.42 -7.16 9.30
CA VAL A 198 7.65 -7.67 10.67
C VAL A 198 8.82 -8.64 10.72
N ALA A 199 8.92 -9.56 9.77
CA ALA A 199 10.06 -10.49 9.67
C ALA A 199 11.39 -9.76 9.45
N CYS A 200 11.41 -8.70 8.63
CA CYS A 200 12.59 -7.85 8.45
C CYS A 200 13.02 -7.17 9.77
N LEU A 201 12.05 -6.71 10.56
CA LEU A 201 12.32 -6.08 11.87
C LEU A 201 12.86 -7.10 12.87
N GLU A 202 12.22 -8.27 12.98
CA GLU A 202 12.61 -9.34 13.92
C GLU A 202 13.99 -9.92 13.61
N ALA A 203 14.28 -10.19 12.33
CA ALA A 203 15.54 -10.75 11.87
C ALA A 203 16.62 -9.69 11.59
N ARG A 204 16.30 -8.40 11.69
CA ARG A 204 17.19 -7.26 11.36
C ARG A 204 17.85 -7.42 9.99
N ILE A 205 17.04 -7.76 8.98
CA ILE A 205 17.54 -7.93 7.61
C ILE A 205 18.01 -6.58 7.06
N ARG A 206 19.20 -6.56 6.45
CA ARG A 206 19.84 -5.33 5.94
C ARG A 206 20.64 -5.57 4.67
N GLY A 207 20.98 -4.49 3.97
CA GLY A 207 21.84 -4.51 2.79
C GLY A 207 21.23 -5.21 1.57
N GLN A 208 19.92 -5.41 1.56
CA GLN A 208 19.20 -6.11 0.49
C GLN A 208 18.05 -5.29 -0.06
N VAL A 209 17.70 -5.55 -1.31
CA VAL A 209 16.53 -5.01 -1.99
C VAL A 209 15.68 -6.19 -2.47
N TYR A 210 14.39 -6.19 -2.14
CA TYR A 210 13.48 -7.27 -2.50
C TYR A 210 12.25 -6.75 -3.23
N ASN A 211 11.94 -7.36 -4.37
CA ASN A 211 10.68 -7.18 -5.07
C ASN A 211 9.62 -8.10 -4.45
N ILE A 212 8.57 -7.53 -3.88
CA ILE A 212 7.52 -8.30 -3.19
C ILE A 212 6.24 -8.21 -4.01
N SER A 213 5.85 -9.32 -4.63
CA SER A 213 4.64 -9.45 -5.45
C SER A 213 3.69 -10.47 -4.86
N GLY A 214 2.41 -10.44 -5.28
CA GLY A 214 1.46 -11.47 -4.92
C GLY A 214 1.92 -12.84 -5.45
N ARG A 215 1.64 -13.90 -4.69
CA ARG A 215 2.00 -15.29 -5.07
C ARG A 215 1.07 -15.84 -6.15
N GLU A 216 -0.20 -15.56 -6.04
CA GLU A 216 -1.21 -16.10 -6.93
C GLU A 216 -1.40 -15.23 -8.16
N ARG A 217 -1.35 -15.86 -9.34
CA ARG A 217 -1.80 -15.30 -10.61
C ARG A 217 -3.23 -15.74 -10.85
N VAL A 218 -4.14 -14.80 -10.96
CA VAL A 218 -5.57 -15.07 -11.09
C VAL A 218 -6.17 -14.30 -12.25
N ASP A 219 -7.18 -14.86 -12.89
CA ASP A 219 -7.98 -14.13 -13.86
C ASP A 219 -8.78 -13.01 -13.16
N TYR A 220 -8.86 -11.85 -13.78
CA TYR A 220 -9.63 -10.72 -13.25
C TYR A 220 -11.08 -11.11 -12.90
N ILE A 221 -11.72 -11.93 -13.73
CA ILE A 221 -13.10 -12.38 -13.47
C ILE A 221 -13.21 -13.22 -12.19
N ASP A 222 -12.18 -14.01 -11.87
CA ASP A 222 -12.18 -14.84 -10.67
C ASP A 222 -11.89 -14.01 -9.42
N LEU A 223 -10.99 -13.02 -9.52
CA LEU A 223 -10.80 -12.00 -8.49
C LEU A 223 -12.13 -11.28 -8.17
N ILE A 224 -12.86 -10.84 -9.21
CA ILE A 224 -14.17 -10.18 -9.07
C ILE A 224 -15.21 -11.09 -8.41
N ARG A 225 -15.22 -12.38 -8.74
CA ARG A 225 -16.10 -13.38 -8.12
C ARG A 225 -15.82 -13.58 -6.63
N GLU A 226 -14.53 -13.62 -6.25
CA GLU A 226 -14.14 -13.73 -4.84
C GLU A 226 -14.54 -12.48 -4.04
N VAL A 227 -14.30 -11.28 -4.59
CA VAL A 227 -14.74 -10.03 -3.94
C VAL A 227 -16.26 -10.03 -3.77
N ARG A 228 -17.03 -10.33 -4.85
CA ARG A 228 -18.50 -10.40 -4.78
C ARG A 228 -18.99 -11.34 -3.68
N ARG A 229 -18.36 -12.53 -3.57
CA ARG A 229 -18.69 -13.52 -2.54
C ARG A 229 -18.43 -12.98 -1.14
N ALA A 230 -17.24 -12.38 -0.91
CA ALA A 230 -16.86 -11.89 0.41
C ALA A 230 -17.77 -10.77 0.90
N VAL A 231 -18.15 -9.83 0.02
CA VAL A 231 -19.04 -8.71 0.40
C VAL A 231 -20.53 -9.06 0.26
N ARG A 232 -20.87 -10.31 -0.11
CA ARG A 232 -22.24 -10.80 -0.32
C ARG A 232 -23.06 -9.92 -1.26
N ALA A 233 -22.40 -9.36 -2.29
CA ALA A 233 -23.08 -8.51 -3.26
C ALA A 233 -24.02 -9.34 -4.15
N ARG A 234 -25.20 -8.77 -4.47
CA ARG A 234 -26.24 -9.44 -5.29
C ARG A 234 -26.14 -9.12 -6.78
N CYS A 235 -25.15 -8.32 -7.20
CA CYS A 235 -24.99 -7.94 -8.60
C CYS A 235 -24.73 -9.15 -9.50
N ALA A 236 -25.27 -9.14 -10.70
CA ALA A 236 -24.93 -10.07 -11.76
C ALA A 236 -23.61 -9.65 -12.41
N ILE A 237 -22.66 -10.58 -12.58
CA ILE A 237 -21.42 -10.32 -13.33
C ILE A 237 -21.70 -10.58 -14.81
N VAL A 238 -21.63 -9.54 -15.64
CA VAL A 238 -21.92 -9.59 -17.07
C VAL A 238 -20.68 -9.25 -17.88
N ARG A 239 -20.34 -10.12 -18.84
CA ARG A 239 -19.23 -9.87 -19.77
C ARG A 239 -19.70 -8.96 -20.89
N ILE A 240 -18.99 -7.89 -21.14
CA ILE A 240 -19.27 -6.94 -22.21
C ILE A 240 -18.10 -6.99 -23.21
N PRO A 241 -18.35 -7.14 -24.53
CA PRO A 241 -17.27 -7.11 -25.51
C PRO A 241 -16.39 -5.87 -25.34
N TYR A 242 -15.07 -6.04 -25.41
CA TYR A 242 -14.11 -4.96 -25.14
C TYR A 242 -14.39 -3.68 -25.90
N ARG A 243 -14.68 -3.80 -27.21
CA ARG A 243 -14.98 -2.64 -28.09
C ARG A 243 -16.20 -1.88 -27.61
N LEU A 244 -17.25 -2.59 -27.21
CA LEU A 244 -18.48 -1.98 -26.69
C LEU A 244 -18.20 -1.30 -25.33
N PHE A 245 -17.46 -1.97 -24.45
CA PHE A 245 -17.11 -1.40 -23.15
C PHE A 245 -16.29 -0.12 -23.30
N HIS A 246 -15.28 -0.14 -24.20
CA HIS A 246 -14.46 1.03 -24.51
C HIS A 246 -15.30 2.18 -25.09
N ALA A 247 -16.20 1.90 -26.03
CA ALA A 247 -17.10 2.91 -26.61
C ALA A 247 -18.00 3.55 -25.53
N LEU A 248 -18.59 2.73 -24.65
CA LEU A 248 -19.43 3.22 -23.56
C LEU A 248 -18.65 4.14 -22.60
N LEU A 249 -17.41 3.80 -22.25
CA LEU A 249 -16.56 4.65 -21.41
C LEU A 249 -16.20 5.97 -22.12
N THR A 250 -15.92 5.92 -23.41
CA THR A 250 -15.61 7.12 -24.20
C THR A 250 -16.81 8.06 -24.27
N ILE A 251 -18.02 7.51 -24.49
CA ILE A 251 -19.26 8.30 -24.49
C ILE A 251 -19.53 8.86 -23.09
N TYR A 252 -19.35 8.06 -22.03
CA TYR A 252 -19.58 8.50 -20.66
C TYR A 252 -18.64 9.68 -20.28
N ALA A 253 -17.38 9.65 -20.73
CA ALA A 253 -16.43 10.73 -20.49
C ALA A 253 -16.84 12.08 -21.13
N TRP A 254 -17.80 12.12 -22.06
CA TRP A 254 -18.34 13.38 -22.57
C TRP A 254 -19.31 14.05 -21.60
N PHE A 255 -19.94 13.25 -20.73
CA PHE A 255 -20.92 13.74 -19.74
C PHE A 255 -20.32 13.93 -18.35
N ASP A 256 -19.22 13.24 -18.04
CA ASP A 256 -18.55 13.30 -16.74
C ASP A 256 -17.05 13.56 -16.94
N ARG A 257 -16.56 14.70 -16.42
CA ARG A 257 -15.16 15.09 -16.52
C ARG A 257 -14.23 14.31 -15.58
N ASP A 258 -14.80 13.66 -14.56
CA ASP A 258 -14.07 12.82 -13.60
C ASP A 258 -14.72 11.42 -13.49
N PRO A 259 -14.72 10.63 -14.57
CA PRO A 259 -15.40 9.35 -14.60
C PRO A 259 -14.74 8.37 -13.63
N PRO A 260 -15.53 7.56 -12.92
CA PRO A 260 -15.02 6.60 -11.92
C PRO A 260 -14.12 5.51 -12.54
N PHE A 261 -14.21 5.31 -13.87
CA PHE A 261 -13.37 4.41 -14.62
C PHE A 261 -13.19 4.93 -16.05
N THR A 262 -11.94 5.01 -16.51
CA THR A 262 -11.57 5.60 -17.80
C THR A 262 -11.19 4.56 -18.85
N ALA A 263 -11.21 4.96 -20.14
CA ALA A 263 -10.70 4.12 -21.23
C ALA A 263 -9.20 3.80 -21.08
N ALA A 264 -8.40 4.69 -20.47
CA ALA A 264 -7.00 4.44 -20.18
C ALA A 264 -6.84 3.36 -19.10
N GLN A 265 -7.65 3.43 -18.04
CA GLN A 265 -7.68 2.40 -16.98
C GLN A 265 -8.18 1.05 -17.53
N LEU A 266 -9.11 1.06 -18.50
CA LEU A 266 -9.54 -0.17 -19.18
C LEU A 266 -8.39 -0.82 -19.95
N ARG A 267 -7.57 -0.03 -20.66
CA ARG A 267 -6.39 -0.55 -21.36
C ARG A 267 -5.37 -1.14 -20.38
N ALA A 268 -5.07 -0.42 -19.30
CA ALA A 268 -4.18 -0.90 -18.25
C ALA A 268 -4.68 -2.20 -17.60
N LEU A 269 -6.00 -2.27 -17.30
CA LEU A 269 -6.61 -3.46 -16.74
C LEU A 269 -6.45 -4.68 -17.66
N THR A 270 -6.64 -4.51 -18.98
CA THR A 270 -6.62 -5.60 -19.94
C THR A 270 -5.21 -5.99 -20.40
N ALA A 271 -4.21 -5.14 -20.17
CA ALA A 271 -2.80 -5.47 -20.42
C ALA A 271 -2.28 -6.59 -19.50
N GLY A 272 -2.91 -6.77 -18.35
CA GLY A 272 -2.50 -7.72 -17.33
C GLY A 272 -1.37 -7.19 -16.46
N ASP A 273 -1.17 -7.80 -15.31
CA ASP A 273 -0.05 -7.53 -14.40
C ASP A 273 0.63 -8.87 -14.10
N GLU A 274 1.81 -9.07 -14.63
CA GLU A 274 2.68 -10.18 -14.29
C GLU A 274 3.99 -9.65 -13.71
N PHE A 275 4.31 -10.13 -12.51
CA PHE A 275 5.54 -9.77 -11.82
C PHE A 275 6.34 -11.04 -11.53
N GLU A 276 7.65 -10.89 -11.51
CA GLU A 276 8.52 -11.92 -10.98
C GLU A 276 8.18 -12.15 -9.49
N VAL A 277 8.09 -13.41 -9.10
CA VAL A 277 7.83 -13.82 -7.72
C VAL A 277 9.10 -14.42 -7.15
N ILE A 278 9.74 -13.70 -6.23
CA ILE A 278 10.78 -14.31 -5.39
C ILE A 278 10.13 -15.23 -4.35
N ASP A 279 10.84 -16.20 -3.86
CA ASP A 279 10.34 -17.08 -2.79
C ASP A 279 10.39 -16.38 -1.42
N TRP A 280 9.60 -15.31 -1.30
CA TRP A 280 9.56 -14.51 -0.09
C TRP A 280 9.00 -15.28 1.13
N GLU A 281 8.21 -16.33 0.90
CA GLU A 281 7.77 -17.23 1.99
C GLU A 281 8.97 -17.87 2.68
N ARG A 282 9.89 -18.41 1.89
CA ARG A 282 11.11 -19.04 2.41
C ARG A 282 12.10 -18.01 2.93
N ILE A 283 12.26 -16.89 2.24
CA ILE A 283 13.22 -15.83 2.62
C ILE A 283 12.85 -15.24 3.98
N PHE A 284 11.58 -14.94 4.21
CA PHE A 284 11.11 -14.25 5.41
C PHE A 284 10.40 -15.15 6.42
N GLY A 285 10.20 -16.44 6.11
CA GLY A 285 9.43 -17.35 6.96
C GLY A 285 7.96 -16.97 7.10
N VAL A 286 7.41 -16.28 6.10
CA VAL A 286 6.03 -15.77 6.08
C VAL A 286 5.17 -16.67 5.18
N ARG A 287 4.12 -17.24 5.72
CA ARG A 287 3.15 -18.00 4.90
C ARG A 287 2.33 -17.04 4.03
N ALA A 288 2.24 -17.32 2.73
CA ALA A 288 1.33 -16.60 1.85
C ALA A 288 -0.14 -16.93 2.18
N THR A 289 -0.94 -15.89 2.26
CA THR A 289 -2.38 -16.01 2.44
C THR A 289 -3.04 -16.22 1.07
N SER A 290 -3.89 -17.26 0.95
CA SER A 290 -4.61 -17.47 -0.31
C SER A 290 -5.51 -16.28 -0.64
N LEU A 291 -5.77 -16.05 -1.95
CA LEU A 291 -6.64 -14.94 -2.38
C LEU A 291 -7.99 -14.96 -1.65
N ARG A 292 -8.58 -16.13 -1.50
CA ARG A 292 -9.87 -16.30 -0.81
C ARG A 292 -9.80 -15.88 0.66
N GLU A 293 -8.76 -16.31 1.37
CA GLU A 293 -8.54 -15.93 2.78
C GLU A 293 -8.27 -14.42 2.89
N ALA A 294 -7.40 -13.86 2.04
CA ALA A 294 -7.05 -12.45 2.03
C ALA A 294 -8.25 -11.53 1.75
N VAL A 295 -9.06 -11.89 0.74
CA VAL A 295 -10.31 -11.17 0.41
C VAL A 295 -11.33 -11.33 1.55
N GLY A 296 -11.41 -12.54 2.13
CA GLY A 296 -12.27 -12.81 3.29
C GLY A 296 -11.89 -11.96 4.50
N GLU A 297 -10.61 -11.89 4.85
CA GLU A 297 -10.11 -11.03 5.93
C GLU A 297 -10.34 -9.54 5.63
N THR A 298 -10.05 -9.10 4.40
CA THR A 298 -10.19 -7.69 4.00
C THR A 298 -11.62 -7.18 4.20
N PHE A 299 -12.62 -7.94 3.78
CA PHE A 299 -14.02 -7.50 3.78
C PHE A 299 -14.88 -8.09 4.91
N GLY A 300 -14.38 -9.13 5.59
CA GLY A 300 -15.10 -9.80 6.68
C GLY A 300 -14.68 -9.40 8.09
N ASP A 301 -13.54 -8.72 8.25
CA ASP A 301 -13.10 -8.27 9.57
C ASP A 301 -14.12 -7.30 10.20
N PRO A 302 -14.61 -7.56 11.44
CA PRO A 302 -15.68 -6.77 12.05
C PRO A 302 -15.29 -5.32 12.38
N VAL A 303 -13.99 -5.06 12.54
CA VAL A 303 -13.44 -3.76 12.93
C VAL A 303 -12.92 -3.01 11.71
N TYR A 304 -11.97 -3.60 10.98
CA TYR A 304 -11.19 -2.88 9.96
C TYR A 304 -11.89 -2.81 8.61
N SER A 305 -12.75 -3.78 8.26
CA SER A 305 -13.43 -3.80 6.95
C SER A 305 -14.38 -2.62 6.72
N ARG A 306 -14.86 -1.98 7.80
CA ARG A 306 -15.81 -0.85 7.75
C ARG A 306 -15.14 0.52 7.75
N VAL A 307 -13.83 0.55 7.95
CA VAL A 307 -13.08 1.79 8.06
C VAL A 307 -12.60 2.22 6.67
N GLN A 308 -12.85 3.46 6.32
CA GLN A 308 -12.33 4.11 5.12
C GLN A 308 -11.33 5.18 5.53
N LEU A 309 -10.17 5.17 4.88
CA LEU A 309 -9.19 6.24 5.02
C LEU A 309 -9.53 7.36 4.04
N ASP A 310 -9.12 8.56 4.39
CA ASP A 310 -9.17 9.72 3.52
C ASP A 310 -7.83 9.89 2.79
N PHE A 311 -7.87 10.32 1.48
CA PHE A 311 -6.69 10.52 0.64
C PHE A 311 -6.93 11.66 -0.36
#